data_81c53e2ba21be58520b8f5e495bc8634
#
_entry.id   81c53e2ba21be58520b8f5e495bc8634
#
_cell.length_a   1.000
_cell.length_b   1.000
_cell.length_c   1.000
_cell.angle_alpha   90.00
_cell.angle_beta   90.00
_cell.angle_gamma   90.00
#
_symmetry.space_group_name_H-M   'P 1'
#
loop_
_entity.id
_entity.type
_entity.pdbx_description
1 polymer ?
#
loop_
_entity_poly.entity_id
_entity_poly.type
_entity_poly.pdbx_seq_one_letter_code
_entity_poly.pdbx_strand_id
1 'polypeptide(L)'
;MTNPAQTVTELERKFWQSIVNQDTDAALALLNEPALMVSAHGATKFDHAGYRKMAEHASMVLTSFELSDVDVVFPNDTTAIMSYRVKQGMAPRGKAESTVQEMNDTSTWVRSGPRWQCVMHTETPADAGAGKH
;
A
#
# COMPACT_ATOMS: atom_id res chain seq x y z
N MET A 1 6.10 16.82 -18.42
CA MET A 1 4.93 16.92 -17.54
C MET A 1 4.37 15.54 -17.22
N THR A 2 4.35 15.17 -15.96
CA THR A 2 3.79 13.89 -15.55
C THR A 2 2.26 13.97 -15.55
N ASN A 3 1.59 12.93 -16.04
CA ASN A 3 0.15 12.92 -15.92
C ASN A 3 -0.24 12.47 -14.49
N PRO A 4 -1.46 12.79 -14.04
CA PRO A 4 -1.87 12.46 -12.67
C PRO A 4 -1.80 10.98 -12.33
N ALA A 5 -2.09 10.10 -13.29
CA ALA A 5 -2.03 8.65 -13.05
C ALA A 5 -0.61 8.20 -12.76
N GLN A 6 0.38 8.74 -13.50
CA GLN A 6 1.78 8.44 -13.24
C GLN A 6 2.21 8.95 -11.87
N THR A 7 1.77 10.17 -11.53
CA THR A 7 2.09 10.76 -10.24
C THR A 7 1.64 9.87 -9.09
N VAL A 8 0.37 9.44 -9.12
CA VAL A 8 -0.18 8.60 -8.05
C VAL A 8 0.48 7.22 -8.03
N THR A 9 0.75 6.66 -9.21
CA THR A 9 1.44 5.36 -9.30
C THR A 9 2.84 5.43 -8.68
N GLU A 10 3.55 6.53 -8.94
CA GLU A 10 4.88 6.71 -8.34
C GLU A 10 4.82 6.89 -6.83
N LEU A 11 3.77 7.57 -6.33
CA LEU A 11 3.58 7.70 -4.88
C LEU A 11 3.28 6.36 -4.24
N GLU A 12 2.49 5.52 -4.90
CA GLU A 12 2.22 4.18 -4.41
C GLU A 12 3.51 3.36 -4.33
N ARG A 13 4.34 3.42 -5.37
CA ARG A 13 5.64 2.73 -5.36
C ARG A 13 6.54 3.25 -4.25
N LYS A 14 6.54 4.55 -4.03
CA LYS A 14 7.30 5.16 -2.94
C LYS A 14 6.86 4.64 -1.59
N PHE A 15 5.55 4.49 -1.41
CA PHE A 15 5.02 3.96 -0.16
C PHE A 15 5.52 2.52 0.07
N TRP A 16 5.40 1.66 -0.95
CA TRP A 16 5.90 0.29 -0.84
C TRP A 16 7.40 0.25 -0.55
N GLN A 17 8.16 1.11 -1.23
CA GLN A 17 9.61 1.15 -1.01
C GLN A 17 9.95 1.60 0.41
N SER A 18 9.19 2.54 0.97
CA SER A 18 9.40 2.97 2.35
C SER A 18 9.17 1.83 3.33
N ILE A 19 8.22 0.95 3.04
CA ILE A 19 7.98 -0.22 3.89
C ILE A 19 9.16 -1.18 3.81
N VAL A 20 9.65 -1.46 2.59
CA VAL A 20 10.82 -2.34 2.40
C VAL A 20 12.03 -1.78 3.15
N ASN A 21 12.22 -0.47 3.06
CA ASN A 21 13.34 0.20 3.72
C ASN A 21 13.14 0.36 5.23
N GLN A 22 11.97 0.00 5.74
CA GLN A 22 11.57 0.22 7.13
C GLN A 22 11.73 1.69 7.53
N ASP A 23 11.43 2.57 6.58
CA ASP A 23 11.47 4.02 6.77
C ASP A 23 10.05 4.51 7.09
N THR A 24 9.68 4.39 8.35
CA THR A 24 8.34 4.72 8.81
C THR A 24 7.99 6.18 8.59
N ASP A 25 8.96 7.08 8.76
CA ASP A 25 8.71 8.52 8.55
C ASP A 25 8.33 8.81 7.11
N ALA A 26 9.00 8.16 6.14
CA ALA A 26 8.66 8.34 4.74
C ALA A 26 7.26 7.79 4.43
N ALA A 27 6.90 6.65 5.03
CA ALA A 27 5.57 6.08 4.85
C ALA A 27 4.49 7.01 5.42
N LEU A 28 4.72 7.55 6.62
CA LEU A 28 3.76 8.44 7.27
C LEU A 28 3.54 9.73 6.49
N ALA A 29 4.56 10.22 5.82
CA ALA A 29 4.41 11.43 4.99
C ALA A 29 3.42 11.21 3.84
N LEU A 30 3.23 9.97 3.42
CA LEU A 30 2.30 9.62 2.34
C LEU A 30 0.92 9.19 2.83
N LEU A 31 0.74 9.04 4.13
CA LEU A 31 -0.51 8.61 4.73
C LEU A 31 -1.30 9.78 5.29
N ASN A 32 -2.59 9.80 4.97
CA ASN A 32 -3.52 10.72 5.61
C ASN A 32 -3.69 10.33 7.07
N GLU A 33 -4.14 11.25 7.90
CA GLU A 33 -4.41 10.98 9.30
C GLU A 33 -5.84 11.40 9.64
N PRO A 34 -6.74 10.46 9.97
CA PRO A 34 -6.51 9.02 10.00
C PRO A 34 -6.58 8.39 8.62
N ALA A 35 -6.26 7.12 8.54
CA ALA A 35 -6.38 6.33 7.32
C ALA A 35 -7.00 4.97 7.65
N LEU A 36 -7.47 4.30 6.60
CA LEU A 36 -8.13 2.99 6.75
C LEU A 36 -7.32 1.92 6.03
N MET A 37 -7.27 0.75 6.63
CA MET A 37 -6.74 -0.45 5.97
C MET A 37 -7.72 -1.59 6.12
N VAL A 38 -7.99 -2.29 5.02
CA VAL A 38 -8.89 -3.42 5.00
C VAL A 38 -8.16 -4.62 4.39
N SER A 39 -8.24 -5.74 5.08
CA SER A 39 -7.64 -6.98 4.61
C SER A 39 -8.56 -8.14 4.98
N ALA A 40 -8.13 -9.36 4.66
CA ALA A 40 -8.86 -10.55 5.05
C ALA A 40 -9.01 -10.68 6.58
N HIS A 41 -8.16 -9.98 7.34
CA HIS A 41 -8.19 -10.01 8.80
C HIS A 41 -9.11 -8.96 9.41
N GLY A 42 -9.68 -8.08 8.60
CA GLY A 42 -10.61 -7.06 9.07
C GLY A 42 -10.24 -5.66 8.63
N ALA A 43 -10.94 -4.70 9.19
CA ALA A 43 -10.75 -3.28 8.88
C ALA A 43 -10.18 -2.56 10.09
N THR A 44 -9.23 -1.69 9.85
CA THR A 44 -8.57 -0.91 10.90
C THR A 44 -8.51 0.55 10.48
N LYS A 45 -8.93 1.43 11.39
CA LYS A 45 -8.70 2.87 11.27
C LYS A 45 -7.54 3.23 12.21
N PHE A 46 -6.56 3.97 11.70
CA PHE A 46 -5.38 4.28 12.49
C PHE A 46 -4.91 5.72 12.24
N ASP A 47 -4.26 6.26 13.25
CA ASP A 47 -3.54 7.52 13.14
C ASP A 47 -2.05 7.21 12.90
N HIS A 48 -1.23 8.26 12.76
CA HIS A 48 0.20 8.07 12.49
C HIS A 48 0.90 7.34 13.62
N ALA A 49 0.53 7.63 14.87
CA ALA A 49 1.12 6.93 16.02
C ALA A 49 0.78 5.43 16.00
N GLY A 50 -0.46 5.11 15.67
CA GLY A 50 -0.89 3.72 15.54
C GLY A 50 -0.18 2.97 14.43
N TYR A 51 -0.01 3.62 13.28
CA TYR A 51 0.73 3.03 12.17
C TYR A 51 2.18 2.75 12.56
N ARG A 52 2.83 3.73 13.20
CA ARG A 52 4.23 3.56 13.63
C ARG A 52 4.36 2.36 14.56
N LYS A 53 3.44 2.24 15.50
CA LYS A 53 3.44 1.11 16.44
C LYS A 53 3.33 -0.22 15.71
N MET A 54 2.39 -0.33 14.77
CA MET A 54 2.23 -1.53 13.97
C MET A 54 3.48 -1.86 13.17
N ALA A 55 4.06 -0.85 12.52
CA ALA A 55 5.23 -1.05 11.66
C ALA A 55 6.45 -1.48 12.46
N GLU A 56 6.67 -0.88 13.63
CA GLU A 56 7.84 -1.15 14.46
C GLU A 56 7.75 -2.48 15.21
N HIS A 57 6.54 -2.96 15.45
CA HIS A 57 6.32 -4.19 16.23
C HIS A 57 5.85 -5.38 15.39
N ALA A 58 5.77 -5.22 14.08
CA ALA A 58 5.32 -6.32 13.21
C ALA A 58 6.33 -7.47 13.24
N SER A 59 5.82 -8.69 13.35
CA SER A 59 6.66 -9.89 13.36
C SER A 59 7.13 -10.26 11.94
N MET A 60 6.38 -9.84 10.92
CA MET A 60 6.74 -10.06 9.51
C MET A 60 7.08 -8.73 8.88
N VAL A 61 8.07 -8.73 8.01
CA VAL A 61 8.50 -7.52 7.31
C VAL A 61 8.47 -7.76 5.82
N LEU A 62 8.18 -6.68 5.07
CA LEU A 62 8.18 -6.70 3.62
C LEU A 62 9.63 -6.63 3.13
N THR A 63 10.02 -7.54 2.26
CA THR A 63 11.38 -7.61 1.73
C THR A 63 11.47 -7.18 0.29
N SER A 64 10.37 -7.28 -0.46
CA SER A 64 10.35 -6.92 -1.88
C SER A 64 8.91 -6.69 -2.32
N PHE A 65 8.75 -5.99 -3.43
CA PHE A 65 7.44 -5.82 -4.05
C PHE A 65 7.60 -5.64 -5.55
N GLU A 66 6.55 -6.04 -6.27
CA GLU A 66 6.49 -5.81 -7.72
C GLU A 66 5.03 -5.57 -8.07
N LEU A 67 4.72 -4.39 -8.59
CA LEU A 67 3.38 -4.01 -8.99
C LEU A 67 3.15 -4.34 -10.46
N SER A 68 1.96 -4.80 -10.77
CA SER A 68 1.54 -5.06 -12.15
C SER A 68 0.05 -4.78 -12.30
N ASP A 69 -0.42 -4.68 -13.54
CA ASP A 69 -1.83 -4.46 -13.86
C ASP A 69 -2.40 -3.24 -13.14
N VAL A 70 -1.66 -2.14 -13.16
CA VAL A 70 -2.06 -0.92 -12.47
C VAL A 70 -3.11 -0.17 -13.27
N ASP A 71 -4.24 0.13 -12.63
CA ASP A 71 -5.30 0.97 -13.17
C ASP A 71 -5.60 2.10 -12.19
N VAL A 72 -5.84 3.29 -12.72
CA VAL A 72 -6.15 4.46 -11.90
C VAL A 72 -7.40 5.14 -12.44
N VAL A 73 -8.33 5.43 -11.55
CA VAL A 73 -9.57 6.13 -11.88
C VAL A 73 -9.63 7.42 -11.07
N PHE A 74 -10.01 8.52 -11.73
CA PHE A 74 -10.16 9.82 -11.08
C PHE A 74 -11.62 10.22 -11.11
N PRO A 75 -12.37 9.99 -10.01
CA PRO A 75 -13.77 10.45 -9.98
C PRO A 75 -13.89 11.98 -9.95
N ASN A 76 -12.82 12.65 -9.53
CA ASN A 76 -12.71 14.12 -9.56
C ASN A 76 -11.23 14.48 -9.53
N ASP A 77 -10.93 15.80 -9.51
CA ASP A 77 -9.55 16.29 -9.60
C ASP A 77 -8.71 16.02 -8.36
N THR A 78 -9.34 15.67 -7.25
CA THR A 78 -8.65 15.55 -5.96
C THR A 78 -8.71 14.14 -5.40
N THR A 79 -9.22 13.17 -6.14
CA THR A 79 -9.32 11.79 -5.69
C THR A 79 -8.82 10.85 -6.77
N ALA A 80 -7.97 9.92 -6.38
CA ALA A 80 -7.50 8.86 -7.26
C ALA A 80 -7.76 7.52 -6.60
N ILE A 81 -8.37 6.61 -7.34
CA ILE A 81 -8.60 5.25 -6.87
C ILE A 81 -7.81 4.34 -7.80
N MET A 82 -6.92 3.53 -7.23
CA MET A 82 -6.11 2.65 -8.04
C MET A 82 -6.23 1.21 -7.59
N SER A 83 -6.11 0.31 -8.55
CA SER A 83 -6.05 -1.13 -8.28
C SER A 83 -4.84 -1.69 -8.97
N TYR A 84 -4.28 -2.75 -8.42
CA TYR A 84 -3.12 -3.40 -9.01
C TYR A 84 -2.93 -4.79 -8.41
N ARG A 85 -2.09 -5.54 -9.07
CA ARG A 85 -1.58 -6.80 -8.56
C ARG A 85 -0.21 -6.52 -7.95
N VAL A 86 0.09 -7.17 -6.85
CA VAL A 86 1.43 -7.03 -6.25
C VAL A 86 1.94 -8.40 -5.85
N LYS A 87 3.21 -8.65 -6.18
CA LYS A 87 3.96 -9.76 -5.63
C LYS A 87 4.79 -9.20 -4.50
N GLN A 88 4.49 -9.63 -3.28
CA GLN A 88 5.19 -9.13 -2.10
C GLN A 88 5.99 -10.25 -1.43
N GLY A 89 7.24 -9.96 -1.15
CA GLY A 89 8.08 -10.86 -0.38
C GLY A 89 7.98 -10.50 1.09
N MET A 90 7.75 -11.50 1.92
CA MET A 90 7.63 -11.31 3.37
C MET A 90 8.58 -12.26 4.08
N ALA A 91 9.16 -11.80 5.16
CA ALA A 91 10.05 -12.62 5.99
C ALA A 91 9.80 -12.32 7.46
N PRO A 92 10.02 -13.28 8.35
CA PRO A 92 10.04 -12.97 9.77
C PRO A 92 11.13 -11.94 10.05
N ARG A 93 10.85 -10.99 10.94
CA ARG A 93 11.80 -9.92 11.26
C ARG A 93 13.14 -10.53 11.71
N GLY A 94 14.22 -10.05 11.10
CA GLY A 94 15.56 -10.55 11.40
C GLY A 94 15.96 -11.81 10.68
N LYS A 95 15.11 -12.33 9.79
CA LYS A 95 15.42 -13.53 8.99
C LYS A 95 15.62 -13.14 7.54
N ALA A 96 16.44 -13.91 6.83
CA ALA A 96 16.75 -13.67 5.43
C ALA A 96 15.76 -14.33 4.48
N GLU A 97 15.13 -15.43 4.88
CA GLU A 97 14.24 -16.18 4.02
C GLU A 97 12.91 -15.46 3.82
N SER A 98 12.57 -15.26 2.55
CA SER A 98 11.33 -14.58 2.15
C SER A 98 10.37 -15.56 1.50
N THR A 99 9.08 -15.35 1.74
CA THR A 99 8.02 -16.04 1.03
C THR A 99 7.31 -15.01 0.15
N VAL A 100 7.06 -15.35 -1.10
CA VAL A 100 6.37 -14.45 -2.04
C VAL A 100 4.88 -14.77 -2.05
N GLN A 101 4.07 -13.73 -1.97
CA GLN A 101 2.62 -13.84 -2.02
C GLN A 101 2.08 -12.85 -3.02
N GLU A 102 1.10 -13.28 -3.82
CA GLU A 102 0.42 -12.37 -4.74
C GLU A 102 -0.86 -11.85 -4.10
N MET A 103 -1.09 -10.56 -4.28
CA MET A 103 -2.25 -9.87 -3.72
C MET A 103 -2.91 -9.03 -4.81
N ASN A 104 -4.21 -8.81 -4.64
CA ASN A 104 -4.94 -7.76 -5.37
C ASN A 104 -5.19 -6.65 -4.38
N ASP A 105 -4.65 -5.47 -4.68
CA ASP A 105 -4.70 -4.34 -3.76
C ASP A 105 -5.37 -3.15 -4.40
N THR A 106 -5.93 -2.28 -3.56
CA THR A 106 -6.41 -0.98 -3.99
C THR A 106 -5.91 0.08 -3.04
N SER A 107 -5.77 1.30 -3.54
CA SER A 107 -5.45 2.45 -2.71
C SER A 107 -6.29 3.63 -3.18
N THR A 108 -6.75 4.43 -2.23
CA THR A 108 -7.43 5.67 -2.50
C THR A 108 -6.55 6.81 -2.03
N TRP A 109 -6.21 7.69 -2.96
CA TRP A 109 -5.38 8.86 -2.70
C TRP A 109 -6.22 10.11 -2.83
N VAL A 110 -6.04 11.05 -1.92
CA VAL A 110 -6.71 12.36 -1.99
C VAL A 110 -5.67 13.47 -2.01
N ARG A 111 -5.99 14.53 -2.75
CA ARG A 111 -5.10 15.66 -2.94
C ARG A 111 -5.61 16.88 -2.20
N SER A 112 -4.72 17.50 -1.44
CA SER A 112 -4.96 18.79 -0.79
C SER A 112 -3.88 19.74 -1.29
N GLY A 113 -4.27 20.72 -2.11
CA GLY A 113 -3.30 21.52 -2.83
C GLY A 113 -2.46 20.62 -3.74
N PRO A 114 -1.14 20.73 -3.70
CA PRO A 114 -0.26 19.85 -4.50
C PRO A 114 0.04 18.52 -3.84
N ARG A 115 -0.47 18.29 -2.64
CA ARG A 115 -0.07 17.14 -1.83
C ARG A 115 -1.10 16.01 -1.89
N TRP A 116 -0.65 14.85 -2.31
CA TRP A 116 -1.44 13.63 -2.30
C TRP A 116 -1.13 12.80 -1.05
N GLN A 117 -2.17 12.27 -0.43
CA GLN A 117 -2.01 11.34 0.69
C GLN A 117 -2.98 10.19 0.55
N CYS A 118 -2.53 9.00 0.94
CA CYS A 118 -3.34 7.80 0.90
C CYS A 118 -4.27 7.76 2.11
N VAL A 119 -5.57 7.60 1.86
CA VAL A 119 -6.58 7.56 2.91
C VAL A 119 -7.10 6.15 3.15
N MET A 120 -6.92 5.25 2.19
CA MET A 120 -7.41 3.88 2.32
C MET A 120 -6.58 2.95 1.46
N HIS A 121 -6.27 1.79 2.03
CA HIS A 121 -5.58 0.72 1.33
C HIS A 121 -6.29 -0.59 1.61
N THR A 122 -6.50 -1.41 0.59
CA THR A 122 -7.09 -2.72 0.76
C THR A 122 -6.14 -3.78 0.21
N GLU A 123 -6.16 -4.95 0.84
CA GLU A 123 -5.36 -6.10 0.42
C GLU A 123 -6.21 -7.35 0.40
N THR A 124 -6.19 -8.06 -0.71
CA THR A 124 -6.92 -9.32 -0.85
C THR A 124 -5.99 -10.34 -1.50
N PRO A 125 -5.82 -11.54 -0.91
CA PRO A 125 -4.98 -12.55 -1.56
C PRO A 125 -5.45 -12.86 -2.96
N ALA A 126 -4.51 -12.88 -3.90
CA ALA A 126 -4.78 -13.27 -5.27
C ALA A 126 -4.63 -14.78 -5.36
N ASP A 127 -5.60 -15.48 -4.82
CA ASP A 127 -5.56 -16.92 -4.76
C ASP A 127 -5.94 -17.51 -6.11
N ALA A 128 -4.94 -18.05 -6.80
CA ALA A 128 -5.17 -18.65 -8.11
C ALA A 128 -6.18 -19.79 -8.06
N GLY A 129 -6.23 -20.52 -6.96
CA GLY A 129 -7.21 -21.58 -6.79
C GLY A 129 -8.63 -21.03 -6.68
N ALA A 130 -8.79 -19.95 -5.93
CA ALA A 130 -10.10 -19.33 -5.73
C ALA A 130 -10.67 -18.72 -7.01
N GLY A 131 -9.81 -18.31 -7.93
CA GLY A 131 -10.26 -17.71 -9.18
C GLY A 131 -10.72 -18.70 -10.23
N LYS A 132 -10.71 -19.95 -9.95
CA LYS A 132 -11.04 -21.01 -10.92
C LYS A 132 -12.44 -21.53 -10.71
N HIS A 133 -13.36 -20.84 -11.24
CA HIS A 133 -14.75 -21.25 -11.10
C HIS A 133 -15.49 -21.18 -12.42
#